data_11311d0a43f689eed547419bb81eaea2
#
_entry.id   11311d0a43f689eed547419bb81eaea2
#
_cell.length_a   1.000
_cell.length_b   1.000
_cell.length_c   1.000
_cell.angle_alpha   90.00
_cell.angle_beta   90.00
_cell.angle_gamma   90.00
#
_symmetry.space_group_name_H-M   'P 1'
#
loop_
_entity.id
_entity.type
_entity.pdbx_description
1 polymer ?
#
loop_
_entity_poly.entity_id
_entity_poly.type
_entity_poly.pdbx_seq_one_letter_code
_entity_poly.pdbx_strand_id
1 'polypeptide(L)'
;GLNFPEAIKRVAEISGVPLPEPIDDKKYEQNKQRKQEKKNESSKVVDITVEDTSSFTTKLATVHNCGKGGTAFNFIMEIEGLNFPEAIKRVAEISGVPLPEPIDDKNYEQNKKRKQEKKQIADQVIELNKYALEFWENHLQDNNSHSKAAREYLENREISIETQKDFHVGFAPDSWDAILTLLKEKGADEKLIETSGLVSVNEEKNRVYDRFRGRIMFPVLNVDGNPIAFGARILGQGEPKYLNSPETPAYIKGEHLYGLFQSKTEIKQKKFVILVEGYLDLIALYQFGIKNTAASLGTAFTPVQAKLLSRVAKKVVVNYDGDGAGVKAARRAIETLLAEDFEIKVLILPDGKDPDDYIRANGAESYNLVRGHAFPYLQFVLETAARSRNLAVPKQKAEAIEDVLPVISGVRNPIQKRDSFDQAMNFLRVDDAILKRDLWKSVKLGSKIETEIVKQQVARATQAKMTVAEQRLLELLIYDNELRAHILPQIEETDYEMLATANVFRALFEIRKTGAEISLDNLLELVGDDETARDFIPVLMMSEPLRETGEAIDEFLKQAESCVATLRSMAISNRILDISQELMLAEQSGNGELLNSLVMEQIELARMKRELQNRISEN
;
A
#
# COMPACT_ATOMS: atom_id res chain seq x y z
N GLY A 1 29.41 -21.62 -25.13
CA GLY A 1 27.96 -21.52 -25.28
C GLY A 1 27.54 -21.97 -26.67
N LEU A 2 26.46 -22.68 -26.75
CA LEU A 2 25.89 -23.09 -28.06
C LEU A 2 25.29 -21.84 -28.72
N ASN A 3 25.48 -21.68 -30.03
CA ASN A 3 24.79 -20.64 -30.77
C ASN A 3 23.29 -21.01 -30.92
N PHE A 4 22.43 -20.06 -31.24
CA PHE A 4 20.98 -20.23 -31.28
C PHE A 4 20.49 -21.40 -32.13
N PRO A 5 21.00 -21.67 -33.34
CA PRO A 5 20.68 -22.85 -34.13
C PRO A 5 21.08 -24.19 -33.46
N GLU A 6 22.22 -24.22 -32.77
CA GLU A 6 22.67 -25.41 -32.03
C GLU A 6 21.84 -25.71 -30.79
N ALA A 7 21.40 -24.66 -30.09
CA ALA A 7 20.48 -24.79 -28.95
C ALA A 7 19.11 -25.35 -29.39
N ILE A 8 18.59 -24.91 -30.52
CA ILE A 8 17.33 -25.45 -31.08
C ILE A 8 17.51 -26.92 -31.51
N LYS A 9 18.62 -27.28 -32.17
CA LYS A 9 18.92 -28.68 -32.50
C LYS A 9 18.95 -29.55 -31.26
N ARG A 10 19.60 -29.09 -30.20
CA ARG A 10 19.69 -29.84 -28.95
C ARG A 10 18.36 -30.02 -28.21
N VAL A 11 17.50 -29.00 -28.28
CA VAL A 11 16.12 -29.07 -27.75
C VAL A 11 15.29 -30.07 -28.57
N ALA A 12 15.39 -30.05 -29.88
CA ALA A 12 14.71 -31.01 -30.73
C ALA A 12 15.19 -32.46 -30.48
N GLU A 13 16.50 -32.68 -30.30
CA GLU A 13 17.09 -33.95 -29.95
C GLU A 13 16.58 -34.47 -28.59
N ILE A 14 16.49 -33.59 -27.59
CA ILE A 14 16.03 -33.96 -26.24
C ILE A 14 14.52 -34.18 -26.18
N SER A 15 13.74 -33.41 -26.94
CA SER A 15 12.27 -33.51 -26.93
C SER A 15 11.69 -34.52 -27.90
N GLY A 16 12.52 -35.10 -28.80
CA GLY A 16 12.08 -36.02 -29.83
C GLY A 16 11.18 -35.39 -30.91
N VAL A 17 11.12 -34.07 -30.99
CA VAL A 17 10.33 -33.34 -32.00
C VAL A 17 11.22 -33.07 -33.21
N PRO A 18 10.84 -33.50 -34.44
CA PRO A 18 11.63 -33.23 -35.63
C PRO A 18 11.68 -31.73 -35.94
N LEU A 19 12.87 -31.23 -36.30
CA LEU A 19 13.04 -29.85 -36.77
C LEU A 19 12.31 -29.68 -38.10
N PRO A 20 11.61 -28.52 -38.29
CA PRO A 20 11.11 -28.19 -39.62
C PRO A 20 12.27 -28.00 -40.61
N GLU A 21 12.02 -28.28 -41.90
CA GLU A 21 13.03 -28.10 -42.95
C GLU A 21 13.59 -26.67 -42.97
N PRO A 22 14.89 -26.47 -43.31
CA PRO A 22 15.54 -25.18 -43.23
C PRO A 22 14.80 -24.14 -44.08
N ILE A 23 14.39 -23.05 -43.47
CA ILE A 23 13.86 -21.88 -44.16
C ILE A 23 14.98 -21.27 -45.02
N ASP A 24 14.71 -20.94 -46.27
CA ASP A 24 15.62 -20.37 -47.27
C ASP A 24 16.51 -19.27 -46.66
N ASP A 25 17.80 -19.56 -46.55
CA ASP A 25 18.84 -18.71 -45.91
C ASP A 25 18.89 -17.28 -46.48
N LYS A 26 18.45 -17.05 -47.73
CA LYS A 26 18.43 -15.73 -48.37
C LYS A 26 17.42 -14.77 -47.72
N LYS A 27 16.29 -15.26 -47.27
CA LYS A 27 15.27 -14.43 -46.61
C LYS A 27 15.63 -14.07 -45.20
N TYR A 28 16.35 -14.95 -44.52
CA TYR A 28 16.87 -14.74 -43.18
C TYR A 28 18.01 -13.70 -43.17
N GLU A 29 18.97 -13.78 -44.08
CA GLU A 29 20.08 -12.83 -44.23
C GLU A 29 19.61 -11.43 -44.64
N GLN A 30 18.61 -11.30 -45.52
CA GLN A 30 18.01 -10.02 -45.90
C GLN A 30 17.31 -9.32 -44.70
N ASN A 31 16.60 -10.07 -43.88
CA ASN A 31 15.99 -9.53 -42.67
C ASN A 31 17.01 -9.18 -41.57
N LYS A 32 18.13 -9.91 -41.52
CA LYS A 32 19.25 -9.64 -40.60
C LYS A 32 20.00 -8.37 -40.99
N GLN A 33 20.24 -8.16 -42.31
CA GLN A 33 20.86 -6.93 -42.82
C GLN A 33 19.98 -5.69 -42.58
N ARG A 34 18.68 -5.75 -42.84
CA ARG A 34 17.72 -4.67 -42.52
C ARG A 34 17.64 -4.33 -41.02
N LYS A 35 17.84 -5.32 -40.14
CA LYS A 35 17.89 -5.08 -38.70
C LYS A 35 19.25 -4.53 -38.23
N GLN A 36 20.36 -4.86 -38.88
CA GLN A 36 21.67 -4.31 -38.59
C GLN A 36 21.84 -2.85 -39.03
N GLU A 37 21.25 -2.46 -40.18
CA GLU A 37 21.23 -1.06 -40.63
C GLU A 37 20.44 -0.14 -39.70
N LYS A 38 19.43 -0.67 -38.97
CA LYS A 38 18.70 0.06 -37.93
C LYS A 38 19.34 0.04 -36.53
N LYS A 39 20.49 -0.64 -36.33
CA LYS A 39 21.11 -0.92 -35.04
C LYS A 39 22.50 -0.31 -34.84
N ASN A 40 22.89 0.69 -35.61
CA ASN A 40 24.17 1.36 -35.45
C ASN A 40 24.20 2.45 -34.37
N GLU A 41 23.50 2.23 -33.25
CA GLU A 41 23.79 2.93 -31.99
C GLU A 41 23.58 1.98 -30.82
N SER A 42 24.70 1.58 -30.20
CA SER A 42 24.90 0.96 -28.89
C SER A 42 24.08 -0.27 -28.52
N SER A 43 24.70 -1.45 -28.51
CA SER A 43 24.32 -2.52 -27.59
C SER A 43 25.50 -3.48 -27.33
N LYS A 44 25.84 -3.63 -26.06
CA LYS A 44 26.72 -4.68 -25.55
C LYS A 44 25.99 -6.01 -25.63
N VAL A 45 26.63 -7.00 -26.18
CA VAL A 45 26.19 -8.41 -26.15
C VAL A 45 26.36 -8.94 -24.73
N VAL A 46 25.31 -9.49 -24.15
CA VAL A 46 25.34 -10.18 -22.85
C VAL A 46 25.31 -11.67 -23.10
N ASP A 47 26.28 -12.38 -22.54
CA ASP A 47 26.41 -13.83 -22.57
C ASP A 47 25.32 -14.49 -21.69
N ILE A 48 24.76 -15.62 -22.17
CA ILE A 48 23.74 -16.37 -21.45
C ILE A 48 24.39 -17.56 -20.77
N THR A 49 24.32 -17.58 -19.45
CA THR A 49 24.65 -18.75 -18.65
C THR A 49 23.38 -19.53 -18.36
N VAL A 50 23.27 -20.77 -18.79
CA VAL A 50 22.20 -21.69 -18.41
C VAL A 50 22.73 -22.52 -17.25
N GLU A 51 22.21 -22.27 -16.04
CA GLU A 51 22.41 -23.17 -14.90
C GLU A 51 21.48 -24.37 -15.01
N ASP A 52 22.04 -25.55 -14.82
CA ASP A 52 21.32 -26.85 -14.77
C ASP A 52 20.38 -26.85 -13.57
N THR A 53 19.13 -26.58 -13.77
CA THR A 53 18.09 -26.93 -12.81
C THR A 53 17.12 -27.93 -13.44
N SER A 54 17.21 -29.15 -12.95
CA SER A 54 16.34 -30.27 -13.25
C SER A 54 14.90 -30.06 -12.76
N SER A 55 14.08 -29.33 -13.54
CA SER A 55 12.63 -29.47 -13.44
C SER A 55 11.96 -28.95 -14.71
N PHE A 56 11.87 -29.85 -15.68
CA PHE A 56 10.98 -29.65 -16.82
C PHE A 56 9.57 -30.07 -16.47
N THR A 57 8.66 -29.12 -16.30
CA THR A 57 7.24 -29.42 -16.46
C THR A 57 6.92 -29.36 -17.95
N THR A 58 6.63 -30.53 -18.48
CA THR A 58 6.25 -30.79 -19.86
C THR A 58 4.97 -30.07 -20.26
N LYS A 59 5.00 -28.79 -20.60
CA LYS A 59 3.93 -28.25 -21.46
C LYS A 59 4.29 -26.98 -22.23
N LEU A 60 5.38 -26.26 -21.94
CA LEU A 60 5.79 -25.11 -22.76
C LEU A 60 7.22 -24.70 -22.38
N ALA A 61 8.16 -24.86 -23.30
CA ALA A 61 9.53 -24.38 -23.12
C ALA A 61 9.56 -22.85 -23.16
N THR A 62 10.11 -22.24 -22.13
CA THR A 62 10.42 -20.82 -22.13
C THR A 62 11.88 -20.65 -22.54
N VAL A 63 12.15 -19.95 -23.64
CA VAL A 63 13.50 -19.68 -24.12
C VAL A 63 13.85 -18.23 -23.79
N HIS A 64 14.90 -18.03 -22.98
CA HIS A 64 15.44 -16.69 -22.71
C HIS A 64 16.61 -16.41 -23.66
N ASN A 65 16.47 -15.41 -24.53
CA ASN A 65 17.61 -14.89 -25.27
C ASN A 65 17.42 -13.39 -25.57
N CYS A 66 18.52 -12.61 -25.47
CA CYS A 66 18.63 -11.19 -25.77
C CYS A 66 17.64 -10.25 -25.05
N GLY A 67 17.26 -10.50 -23.79
CA GLY A 67 16.37 -9.65 -23.00
C GLY A 67 14.90 -9.69 -23.41
N LYS A 68 14.52 -10.56 -24.34
CA LYS A 68 13.14 -10.86 -24.69
C LYS A 68 12.73 -12.20 -24.10
N GLY A 69 11.97 -12.18 -23.02
CA GLY A 69 11.28 -13.35 -22.49
C GLY A 69 9.95 -13.56 -23.23
N GLY A 70 9.57 -14.79 -23.51
CA GLY A 70 8.31 -15.05 -24.18
C GLY A 70 7.92 -16.54 -24.18
N THR A 71 6.67 -16.79 -24.54
CA THR A 71 6.13 -18.14 -24.74
C THR A 71 6.48 -18.65 -26.14
N ALA A 72 6.26 -19.96 -26.40
CA ALA A 72 6.39 -20.55 -27.75
C ALA A 72 5.59 -19.76 -28.79
N PHE A 73 4.45 -19.17 -28.41
CA PHE A 73 3.65 -18.33 -29.30
C PHE A 73 4.39 -17.05 -29.69
N ASN A 74 5.05 -16.37 -28.77
CA ASN A 74 5.81 -15.15 -29.05
C ASN A 74 6.99 -15.46 -30.00
N PHE A 75 7.60 -16.63 -29.84
CA PHE A 75 8.68 -17.09 -30.68
C PHE A 75 8.22 -17.32 -32.12
N ILE A 76 7.13 -18.05 -32.33
CA ILE A 76 6.54 -18.31 -33.65
C ILE A 76 6.05 -17.01 -34.32
N MET A 77 5.42 -16.11 -33.55
CA MET A 77 5.01 -14.80 -34.06
C MET A 77 6.20 -13.98 -34.59
N GLU A 78 7.33 -14.00 -33.92
CA GLU A 78 8.52 -13.25 -34.36
C GLU A 78 9.26 -13.90 -35.54
N ILE A 79 9.32 -15.24 -35.60
CA ILE A 79 10.06 -15.94 -36.65
C ILE A 79 9.28 -16.06 -37.93
N GLU A 80 8.00 -16.41 -37.84
CA GLU A 80 7.15 -16.62 -39.03
C GLU A 80 6.36 -15.36 -39.42
N GLY A 81 6.44 -14.29 -38.61
CA GLY A 81 5.72 -13.04 -38.86
C GLY A 81 4.21 -13.13 -38.65
N LEU A 82 3.77 -14.14 -37.90
CA LEU A 82 2.35 -14.44 -37.67
C LEU A 82 1.75 -13.55 -36.57
N ASN A 83 0.43 -13.32 -36.67
CA ASN A 83 -0.32 -12.77 -35.55
C ASN A 83 -0.60 -13.85 -34.48
N PHE A 84 -1.05 -13.46 -33.28
CA PHE A 84 -1.25 -14.39 -32.19
C PHE A 84 -2.22 -15.56 -32.47
N PRO A 85 -3.38 -15.37 -33.12
CA PRO A 85 -4.24 -16.48 -33.54
C PRO A 85 -3.58 -17.44 -34.54
N GLU A 86 -2.80 -16.92 -35.46
CA GLU A 86 -2.05 -17.73 -36.46
C GLU A 86 -0.93 -18.52 -35.76
N ALA A 87 -0.24 -17.89 -34.80
CA ALA A 87 0.77 -18.53 -33.98
C ALA A 87 0.20 -19.66 -33.12
N ILE A 88 -1.01 -19.50 -32.58
CA ILE A 88 -1.71 -20.58 -31.85
C ILE A 88 -1.95 -21.78 -32.78
N LYS A 89 -2.47 -21.56 -33.97
CA LYS A 89 -2.69 -22.63 -34.97
C LYS A 89 -1.38 -23.33 -35.28
N ARG A 90 -0.34 -22.56 -35.54
CA ARG A 90 0.97 -23.09 -35.90
C ARG A 90 1.63 -23.90 -34.77
N VAL A 91 1.54 -23.41 -33.52
CA VAL A 91 2.03 -24.14 -32.35
C VAL A 91 1.22 -25.42 -32.13
N ALA A 92 -0.09 -25.38 -32.32
CA ALA A 92 -0.96 -26.56 -32.22
C ALA A 92 -0.61 -27.62 -33.26
N GLU A 93 -0.38 -27.19 -34.51
CA GLU A 93 0.09 -28.08 -35.61
C GLU A 93 1.44 -28.73 -35.27
N ILE A 94 2.42 -27.93 -34.80
CA ILE A 94 3.76 -28.42 -34.44
C ILE A 94 3.70 -29.38 -33.24
N SER A 95 2.85 -29.08 -32.26
CA SER A 95 2.75 -29.87 -31.03
C SER A 95 1.79 -31.06 -31.13
N GLY A 96 1.07 -31.21 -32.24
CA GLY A 96 0.07 -32.28 -32.43
C GLY A 96 -1.13 -32.17 -31.47
N VAL A 97 -1.33 -31.01 -30.84
CA VAL A 97 -2.46 -30.76 -29.93
C VAL A 97 -3.65 -30.28 -30.75
N PRO A 98 -4.78 -31.02 -30.77
CA PRO A 98 -5.95 -30.54 -31.48
C PRO A 98 -6.45 -29.24 -30.85
N LEU A 99 -6.63 -28.23 -31.69
CA LEU A 99 -7.31 -27.00 -31.24
C LEU A 99 -8.77 -27.36 -30.92
N PRO A 100 -9.33 -26.80 -29.83
CA PRO A 100 -10.76 -26.87 -29.64
C PRO A 100 -11.46 -26.33 -30.88
N GLU A 101 -12.58 -26.96 -31.28
CA GLU A 101 -13.36 -26.51 -32.41
C GLU A 101 -13.58 -24.98 -32.34
N PRO A 102 -13.50 -24.27 -33.49
CA PRO A 102 -13.63 -22.83 -33.46
C PRO A 102 -14.91 -22.45 -32.70
N ILE A 103 -14.76 -21.73 -31.62
CA ILE A 103 -15.90 -21.07 -30.96
C ILE A 103 -16.57 -20.25 -32.05
N ASP A 104 -17.79 -20.62 -32.40
CA ASP A 104 -18.68 -20.09 -33.41
C ASP A 104 -18.18 -18.79 -34.09
N ASP A 105 -17.68 -18.88 -35.33
CA ASP A 105 -17.10 -17.75 -36.09
C ASP A 105 -18.00 -16.50 -36.08
N LYS A 106 -19.31 -16.68 -35.92
CA LYS A 106 -20.29 -15.60 -35.81
C LYS A 106 -20.09 -14.74 -34.55
N ASN A 107 -19.79 -15.35 -33.42
CA ASN A 107 -19.53 -14.62 -32.18
C ASN A 107 -18.19 -13.88 -32.22
N TYR A 108 -17.17 -14.44 -32.85
CA TYR A 108 -15.86 -13.79 -33.01
C TYR A 108 -15.96 -12.57 -33.93
N GLU A 109 -16.59 -12.71 -35.13
CA GLU A 109 -16.79 -11.61 -36.05
C GLU A 109 -17.71 -10.51 -35.48
N GLN A 110 -18.75 -10.87 -34.74
CA GLN A 110 -19.61 -9.90 -34.06
C GLN A 110 -18.83 -9.16 -32.94
N ASN A 111 -18.03 -9.85 -32.16
CA ASN A 111 -17.19 -9.22 -31.12
C ASN A 111 -16.12 -8.30 -31.73
N LYS A 112 -15.54 -8.69 -32.87
CA LYS A 112 -14.58 -7.88 -33.62
C LYS A 112 -15.24 -6.62 -34.18
N LYS A 113 -16.42 -6.72 -34.79
CA LYS A 113 -17.21 -5.57 -35.25
C LYS A 113 -17.58 -4.64 -34.11
N ARG A 114 -18.10 -5.17 -32.98
CA ARG A 114 -18.42 -4.37 -31.78
C ARG A 114 -17.21 -3.65 -31.21
N LYS A 115 -16.02 -4.28 -31.21
CA LYS A 115 -14.78 -3.61 -30.77
C LYS A 115 -14.37 -2.50 -31.71
N GLN A 116 -14.52 -2.70 -33.03
CA GLN A 116 -14.23 -1.67 -34.04
C GLN A 116 -15.19 -0.49 -33.95
N GLU A 117 -16.49 -0.75 -33.81
CA GLU A 117 -17.51 0.29 -33.61
C GLU A 117 -17.26 1.09 -32.32
N LYS A 118 -16.97 0.41 -31.20
CA LYS A 118 -16.62 1.11 -29.94
C LYS A 118 -15.39 1.97 -30.12
N LYS A 119 -14.36 1.49 -30.82
CA LYS A 119 -13.14 2.27 -31.05
C LYS A 119 -13.44 3.49 -31.92
N GLN A 120 -14.24 3.34 -32.98
CA GLN A 120 -14.63 4.43 -33.86
C GLN A 120 -15.41 5.53 -33.09
N ILE A 121 -16.35 5.13 -32.22
CA ILE A 121 -17.09 6.08 -31.37
C ILE A 121 -16.14 6.76 -30.39
N ALA A 122 -15.20 6.02 -29.81
CA ALA A 122 -14.20 6.60 -28.90
C ALA A 122 -13.33 7.65 -29.61
N ASP A 123 -12.87 7.35 -30.83
CA ASP A 123 -12.09 8.29 -31.65
C ASP A 123 -12.90 9.56 -31.97
N GLN A 124 -14.19 9.42 -32.26
CA GLN A 124 -15.11 10.56 -32.50
C GLN A 124 -15.33 11.38 -31.23
N VAL A 125 -15.50 10.75 -30.06
CA VAL A 125 -15.61 11.44 -28.76
C VAL A 125 -14.32 12.22 -28.45
N ILE A 126 -13.15 11.67 -28.75
CA ILE A 126 -11.88 12.38 -28.61
C ILE A 126 -11.83 13.63 -29.47
N GLU A 127 -12.35 13.59 -30.71
CA GLU A 127 -12.40 14.79 -31.54
C GLU A 127 -13.34 15.86 -30.97
N LEU A 128 -14.49 15.48 -30.40
CA LEU A 128 -15.35 16.45 -29.71
C LEU A 128 -14.65 17.05 -28.48
N ASN A 129 -13.92 16.23 -27.72
CA ASN A 129 -13.13 16.69 -26.59
C ASN A 129 -12.03 17.68 -27.01
N LYS A 130 -11.40 17.53 -28.17
CA LYS A 130 -10.43 18.49 -28.70
C LYS A 130 -11.08 19.85 -28.98
N TYR A 131 -12.26 19.88 -29.59
CA TYR A 131 -12.99 21.15 -29.80
C TYR A 131 -13.36 21.81 -28.48
N ALA A 132 -13.82 21.04 -27.51
CA ALA A 132 -14.15 21.57 -26.20
C ALA A 132 -12.91 22.11 -25.48
N LEU A 133 -11.78 21.39 -25.55
CA LEU A 133 -10.50 21.81 -24.96
C LEU A 133 -10.04 23.14 -25.53
N GLU A 134 -9.94 23.24 -26.87
CA GLU A 134 -9.56 24.47 -27.56
C GLU A 134 -10.47 25.64 -27.20
N PHE A 135 -11.77 25.40 -27.14
CA PHE A 135 -12.74 26.42 -26.75
C PHE A 135 -12.50 26.93 -25.31
N TRP A 136 -12.28 26.03 -24.35
CA TRP A 136 -12.08 26.43 -22.95
C TRP A 136 -10.71 27.06 -22.70
N GLU A 137 -9.65 26.62 -23.39
CA GLU A 137 -8.34 27.29 -23.35
C GLU A 137 -8.45 28.73 -23.87
N ASN A 138 -9.10 28.94 -25.01
CA ASN A 138 -9.32 30.26 -25.59
C ASN A 138 -10.19 31.12 -24.66
N HIS A 139 -11.27 30.55 -24.09
CA HIS A 139 -12.18 31.26 -23.22
C HIS A 139 -11.52 31.70 -21.91
N LEU A 140 -10.54 30.96 -21.40
CA LEU A 140 -9.74 31.39 -20.23
C LEU A 140 -9.01 32.71 -20.50
N GLN A 141 -8.65 33.01 -21.74
CA GLN A 141 -7.93 34.22 -22.15
C GLN A 141 -8.85 35.40 -22.48
N ASP A 142 -10.16 35.24 -22.52
CA ASP A 142 -11.11 36.27 -22.84
C ASP A 142 -11.08 37.44 -21.83
N ASN A 143 -11.40 38.63 -22.32
CA ASN A 143 -11.46 39.85 -21.51
C ASN A 143 -12.82 40.07 -20.83
N ASN A 144 -13.49 39.03 -20.38
CA ASN A 144 -14.72 39.13 -19.59
C ASN A 144 -14.46 38.92 -18.10
N SER A 145 -15.43 39.31 -17.26
CA SER A 145 -15.30 39.27 -15.79
C SER A 145 -15.11 37.85 -15.25
N HIS A 146 -15.74 36.85 -15.84
CA HIS A 146 -15.67 35.46 -15.39
C HIS A 146 -14.30 34.80 -15.72
N SER A 147 -13.81 35.04 -16.93
CA SER A 147 -12.46 34.58 -17.32
C SER A 147 -11.36 35.27 -16.52
N LYS A 148 -11.58 36.58 -16.18
CA LYS A 148 -10.67 37.29 -15.28
C LYS A 148 -10.64 36.64 -13.88
N ALA A 149 -11.80 36.34 -13.31
CA ALA A 149 -11.88 35.66 -12.02
C ALA A 149 -11.23 34.26 -12.04
N ALA A 150 -11.34 33.54 -13.17
CA ALA A 150 -10.65 32.25 -13.36
C ALA A 150 -9.12 32.40 -13.38
N ARG A 151 -8.60 33.44 -14.09
CA ARG A 151 -7.16 33.74 -14.09
C ARG A 151 -6.67 34.18 -12.71
N GLU A 152 -7.41 35.07 -12.01
CA GLU A 152 -7.09 35.48 -10.63
C GLU A 152 -7.06 34.30 -9.68
N TYR A 153 -7.96 33.32 -9.84
CA TYR A 153 -7.93 32.09 -9.05
C TYR A 153 -6.66 31.28 -9.31
N LEU A 154 -6.26 31.11 -10.58
CA LEU A 154 -5.05 30.38 -10.94
C LEU A 154 -3.78 31.11 -10.47
N GLU A 155 -3.77 32.44 -10.55
CA GLU A 155 -2.71 33.30 -10.02
C GLU A 155 -2.58 33.19 -8.49
N ASN A 156 -3.70 33.25 -7.77
CA ASN A 156 -3.74 33.08 -6.32
C ASN A 156 -3.29 31.67 -5.88
N ARG A 157 -3.43 30.68 -6.75
CA ARG A 157 -2.89 29.32 -6.59
C ARG A 157 -1.44 29.21 -7.09
N GLU A 158 -0.86 30.33 -7.52
CA GLU A 158 0.53 30.41 -8.03
C GLU A 158 0.77 29.51 -9.25
N ILE A 159 -0.27 29.14 -10.03
CA ILE A 159 -0.12 28.30 -11.21
C ILE A 159 0.34 29.17 -12.39
N SER A 160 1.60 28.99 -12.80
CA SER A 160 2.21 29.78 -13.86
C SER A 160 1.55 29.56 -15.23
N ILE A 161 1.65 30.54 -16.12
CA ILE A 161 1.13 30.44 -17.49
C ILE A 161 1.77 29.26 -18.25
N GLU A 162 3.06 28.96 -17.99
CA GLU A 162 3.73 27.80 -18.58
C GLU A 162 3.08 26.49 -18.14
N THR A 163 2.85 26.34 -16.83
CA THR A 163 2.18 25.17 -16.27
C THR A 163 0.73 25.05 -16.76
N GLN A 164 0.00 26.17 -16.86
CA GLN A 164 -1.35 26.17 -17.44
C GLN A 164 -1.35 25.64 -18.87
N LYS A 165 -0.35 25.99 -19.70
CA LYS A 165 -0.19 25.48 -21.07
C LYS A 165 0.21 24.00 -21.09
N ASP A 166 1.15 23.57 -20.24
CA ASP A 166 1.58 22.17 -20.16
C ASP A 166 0.41 21.23 -19.80
N PHE A 167 -0.52 21.71 -18.98
CA PHE A 167 -1.70 20.96 -18.55
C PHE A 167 -2.97 21.32 -19.32
N HIS A 168 -2.91 22.21 -20.32
CA HIS A 168 -4.06 22.63 -21.10
C HIS A 168 -5.22 23.12 -20.25
N VAL A 169 -4.93 23.94 -19.21
CA VAL A 169 -5.94 24.46 -18.30
C VAL A 169 -6.86 25.43 -19.04
N GLY A 170 -8.16 25.23 -18.94
CA GLY A 170 -9.18 26.05 -19.58
C GLY A 170 -10.21 26.59 -18.57
N PHE A 171 -11.17 27.34 -19.08
CA PHE A 171 -12.32 27.81 -18.31
C PHE A 171 -13.62 27.61 -19.08
N ALA A 172 -14.55 26.84 -18.49
CA ALA A 172 -15.90 26.69 -19.02
C ALA A 172 -16.77 27.88 -18.61
N PRO A 173 -17.36 28.60 -19.56
CA PRO A 173 -18.24 29.75 -19.26
C PRO A 173 -19.44 29.30 -18.42
N ASP A 174 -20.06 30.25 -17.71
CA ASP A 174 -21.34 30.03 -17.02
C ASP A 174 -22.49 30.14 -18.03
N SER A 175 -22.51 29.24 -19.00
CA SER A 175 -23.53 29.13 -20.03
C SER A 175 -24.15 27.75 -20.04
N TRP A 176 -25.42 27.66 -20.45
CA TRP A 176 -26.15 26.40 -20.51
C TRP A 176 -25.95 25.62 -21.79
N ASP A 177 -25.42 26.26 -22.86
CA ASP A 177 -25.41 25.72 -24.21
C ASP A 177 -24.20 26.14 -25.07
N ALA A 178 -23.16 26.73 -24.47
CA ALA A 178 -21.99 27.20 -25.21
C ALA A 178 -21.25 26.05 -25.93
N ILE A 179 -20.98 24.96 -25.23
CA ILE A 179 -20.35 23.74 -25.81
C ILE A 179 -21.32 23.03 -26.74
N LEU A 180 -22.58 22.89 -26.36
CA LEU A 180 -23.62 22.28 -27.17
C LEU A 180 -23.74 22.98 -28.55
N THR A 181 -23.75 24.32 -28.55
CA THR A 181 -23.80 25.13 -29.77
C THR A 181 -22.55 24.93 -30.62
N LEU A 182 -21.36 25.03 -30.01
CA LEU A 182 -20.09 24.80 -30.70
C LEU A 182 -20.05 23.43 -31.38
N LEU A 183 -20.45 22.37 -30.70
CA LEU A 183 -20.39 21.02 -31.25
C LEU A 183 -21.40 20.82 -32.38
N LYS A 184 -22.58 21.45 -32.30
CA LYS A 184 -23.55 21.48 -33.41
C LYS A 184 -23.02 22.24 -34.63
N GLU A 185 -22.35 23.38 -34.42
CA GLU A 185 -21.70 24.15 -35.48
C GLU A 185 -20.57 23.37 -36.18
N LYS A 186 -19.86 22.52 -35.41
CA LYS A 186 -18.85 21.57 -35.96
C LYS A 186 -19.49 20.36 -36.68
N GLY A 187 -20.83 20.27 -36.77
CA GLY A 187 -21.55 19.21 -37.45
C GLY A 187 -21.63 17.88 -36.68
N ALA A 188 -21.44 17.91 -35.38
CA ALA A 188 -21.54 16.69 -34.58
C ALA A 188 -23.00 16.23 -34.44
N ASP A 189 -23.22 14.92 -34.53
CA ASP A 189 -24.53 14.30 -34.31
C ASP A 189 -24.96 14.40 -32.82
N GLU A 190 -26.25 14.65 -32.57
CA GLU A 190 -26.78 14.84 -31.23
C GLU A 190 -26.49 13.64 -30.32
N LYS A 191 -26.64 12.43 -30.82
CA LYS A 191 -26.35 11.21 -30.05
C LYS A 191 -24.86 11.10 -29.70
N LEU A 192 -23.97 11.54 -30.57
CA LEU A 192 -22.54 11.55 -30.30
C LEU A 192 -22.19 12.64 -29.27
N ILE A 193 -22.84 13.81 -29.35
CA ILE A 193 -22.68 14.88 -28.34
C ILE A 193 -23.10 14.37 -26.95
N GLU A 194 -24.24 13.69 -26.82
CA GLU A 194 -24.68 13.08 -25.56
C GLU A 194 -23.69 12.02 -25.08
N THR A 195 -23.21 11.16 -25.98
CA THR A 195 -22.25 10.10 -25.67
C THR A 195 -20.89 10.65 -25.20
N SER A 196 -20.53 11.86 -25.61
CA SER A 196 -19.25 12.48 -25.22
C SER A 196 -19.12 12.81 -23.73
N GLY A 197 -20.26 12.96 -23.02
CA GLY A 197 -20.30 13.39 -21.63
C GLY A 197 -19.95 14.87 -21.42
N LEU A 198 -19.86 15.67 -22.49
CA LEU A 198 -19.69 17.14 -22.45
C LEU A 198 -20.98 17.86 -22.09
N VAL A 199 -22.10 17.21 -22.35
CA VAL A 199 -23.44 17.69 -22.03
C VAL A 199 -24.14 16.76 -21.04
N SER A 200 -25.19 17.25 -20.40
CA SER A 200 -26.10 16.50 -19.55
C SER A 200 -27.50 16.53 -20.15
N VAL A 201 -28.21 15.41 -20.08
CA VAL A 201 -29.58 15.27 -20.54
C VAL A 201 -30.50 15.24 -19.32
N ASN A 202 -31.51 16.11 -19.31
CA ASN A 202 -32.62 16.03 -18.36
C ASN A 202 -33.82 15.42 -19.08
N GLU A 203 -34.09 14.15 -18.84
CA GLU A 203 -35.17 13.39 -19.49
C GLU A 203 -36.56 13.96 -19.15
N GLU A 204 -36.79 14.40 -17.89
CA GLU A 204 -38.08 14.95 -17.45
C GLU A 204 -38.45 16.23 -18.21
N LYS A 205 -37.44 17.06 -18.53
CA LYS A 205 -37.64 18.36 -19.21
C LYS A 205 -37.30 18.30 -20.69
N ASN A 206 -36.89 17.14 -21.20
CA ASN A 206 -36.37 16.92 -22.55
C ASN A 206 -35.38 18.02 -22.98
N ARG A 207 -34.41 18.30 -22.08
CA ARG A 207 -33.46 19.40 -22.26
C ARG A 207 -32.02 18.88 -22.18
N VAL A 208 -31.23 19.23 -23.19
CA VAL A 208 -29.78 19.01 -23.24
C VAL A 208 -29.08 20.32 -22.87
N TYR A 209 -28.08 20.27 -22.02
CA TYR A 209 -27.34 21.45 -21.56
C TYR A 209 -25.88 21.09 -21.23
N ASP A 210 -25.01 22.11 -21.24
CA ASP A 210 -23.58 21.95 -20.92
C ASP A 210 -23.37 21.38 -19.53
N ARG A 211 -22.57 20.33 -19.43
CA ARG A 211 -22.24 19.69 -18.14
C ARG A 211 -21.36 20.57 -17.29
N PHE A 212 -20.36 21.21 -17.89
CA PHE A 212 -19.38 22.04 -17.22
C PHE A 212 -19.72 23.51 -17.43
N ARG A 213 -19.98 24.24 -16.32
CA ARG A 213 -20.37 25.65 -16.33
C ARG A 213 -19.70 26.38 -15.16
N GLY A 214 -19.11 27.56 -15.43
CA GLY A 214 -18.45 28.38 -14.42
C GLY A 214 -17.30 27.66 -13.71
N ARG A 215 -16.52 26.85 -14.43
CA ARG A 215 -15.51 25.96 -13.84
C ARG A 215 -14.17 26.07 -14.56
N ILE A 216 -13.09 25.97 -13.78
CA ILE A 216 -11.76 25.73 -14.32
C ILE A 216 -11.67 24.29 -14.77
N MET A 217 -11.16 24.09 -15.99
CA MET A 217 -11.12 22.82 -16.66
C MET A 217 -9.71 22.22 -16.65
N PHE A 218 -9.63 20.94 -16.30
CA PHE A 218 -8.42 20.13 -16.28
C PHE A 218 -8.62 18.93 -17.20
N PRO A 219 -8.04 18.93 -18.42
CA PRO A 219 -8.20 17.82 -19.34
C PRO A 219 -7.44 16.59 -18.86
N VAL A 220 -8.08 15.43 -18.93
CA VAL A 220 -7.46 14.14 -18.72
C VAL A 220 -6.96 13.63 -20.07
N LEU A 221 -5.64 13.50 -20.19
CA LEU A 221 -5.01 13.02 -21.42
C LEU A 221 -4.71 11.52 -21.32
N ASN A 222 -4.88 10.80 -22.43
CA ASN A 222 -4.40 9.44 -22.53
C ASN A 222 -2.87 9.40 -22.72
N VAL A 223 -2.28 8.20 -22.83
CA VAL A 223 -0.82 8.03 -22.99
C VAL A 223 -0.27 8.63 -24.28
N ASP A 224 -1.12 8.90 -25.27
CA ASP A 224 -0.77 9.50 -26.56
C ASP A 224 -0.96 11.02 -26.58
N GLY A 225 -1.51 11.62 -25.51
CA GLY A 225 -1.75 13.05 -25.38
C GLY A 225 -3.12 13.52 -25.89
N ASN A 226 -4.03 12.60 -26.19
CA ASN A 226 -5.39 12.98 -26.60
C ASN A 226 -6.28 13.22 -25.38
N PRO A 227 -7.15 14.28 -25.41
CA PRO A 227 -8.08 14.55 -24.33
C PRO A 227 -9.23 13.54 -24.35
N ILE A 228 -9.32 12.72 -23.30
CA ILE A 228 -10.34 11.66 -23.20
C ILE A 228 -11.46 12.02 -22.23
N ALA A 229 -11.22 12.95 -21.32
CA ALA A 229 -12.17 13.40 -20.31
C ALA A 229 -11.71 14.73 -19.69
N PHE A 230 -12.50 15.25 -18.76
CA PHE A 230 -12.20 16.48 -18.05
C PHE A 230 -12.53 16.36 -16.55
N GLY A 231 -11.66 16.92 -15.72
CA GLY A 231 -11.98 17.35 -14.38
C GLY A 231 -12.32 18.83 -14.38
N ALA A 232 -13.22 19.26 -13.51
CA ALA A 232 -13.65 20.65 -13.46
C ALA A 232 -13.81 21.09 -12.01
N ARG A 233 -13.22 22.25 -11.67
CA ARG A 233 -13.33 22.85 -10.34
C ARG A 233 -14.19 24.10 -10.41
N ILE A 234 -15.18 24.21 -9.51
CA ILE A 234 -16.04 25.40 -9.44
C ILE A 234 -15.24 26.63 -8.98
N LEU A 235 -15.54 27.77 -9.58
CA LEU A 235 -15.12 29.08 -9.07
C LEU A 235 -16.13 29.58 -8.03
N GLY A 236 -15.65 29.93 -6.85
CA GLY A 236 -16.51 30.41 -5.76
C GLY A 236 -17.19 29.30 -4.96
N GLN A 237 -18.37 29.60 -4.41
CA GLN A 237 -19.16 28.65 -3.60
C GLN A 237 -20.13 27.87 -4.46
N GLY A 238 -20.25 26.58 -4.21
CA GLY A 238 -21.18 25.67 -4.90
C GLY A 238 -20.74 24.22 -4.81
N GLU A 239 -21.70 23.31 -4.98
CA GLU A 239 -21.46 21.86 -4.96
C GLU A 239 -21.79 21.24 -6.32
N PRO A 240 -21.05 20.22 -6.72
CA PRO A 240 -19.83 19.69 -6.11
C PRO A 240 -18.61 20.58 -6.39
N LYS A 241 -17.65 20.67 -5.43
CA LYS A 241 -16.40 21.40 -5.59
C LYS A 241 -15.61 20.94 -6.83
N TYR A 242 -15.53 19.62 -7.04
CA TYR A 242 -14.97 19.00 -8.25
C TYR A 242 -16.04 18.19 -8.99
N LEU A 243 -16.08 18.35 -10.30
CA LEU A 243 -16.96 17.63 -11.20
C LEU A 243 -16.12 16.95 -12.29
N ASN A 244 -16.23 15.64 -12.43
CA ASN A 244 -15.52 14.89 -13.47
C ASN A 244 -16.46 14.48 -14.60
N SER A 245 -15.88 14.22 -15.78
CA SER A 245 -16.61 13.57 -16.87
C SER A 245 -17.23 12.24 -16.41
N PRO A 246 -18.39 11.87 -16.93
CA PRO A 246 -18.92 10.52 -16.77
C PRO A 246 -18.05 9.54 -17.57
N GLU A 247 -18.28 8.25 -17.39
CA GLU A 247 -17.69 7.25 -18.27
C GLU A 247 -18.23 7.39 -19.70
N THR A 248 -17.35 7.24 -20.67
CA THR A 248 -17.65 7.36 -22.09
C THR A 248 -16.94 6.25 -22.87
N PRO A 249 -17.23 6.03 -24.15
CA PRO A 249 -16.44 5.09 -24.96
C PRO A 249 -14.93 5.40 -25.02
N ALA A 250 -14.54 6.67 -24.81
CA ALA A 250 -13.15 7.12 -24.78
C ALA A 250 -12.53 7.10 -23.37
N TYR A 251 -13.34 7.03 -22.30
CA TYR A 251 -12.88 7.23 -20.94
C TYR A 251 -13.55 6.30 -19.93
N ILE A 252 -12.75 5.42 -19.35
CA ILE A 252 -13.12 4.63 -18.16
C ILE A 252 -12.25 5.15 -17.01
N LYS A 253 -12.89 5.71 -15.99
CA LYS A 253 -12.22 6.46 -14.94
C LYS A 253 -11.13 5.67 -14.22
N GLY A 254 -11.37 4.39 -13.94
CA GLY A 254 -10.41 3.50 -13.30
C GLY A 254 -9.25 3.01 -14.18
N GLU A 255 -9.17 3.42 -15.45
CA GLU A 255 -8.13 2.97 -16.39
C GLU A 255 -7.08 4.03 -16.70
N HIS A 256 -7.27 5.27 -16.22
CA HIS A 256 -6.42 6.41 -16.55
C HIS A 256 -5.87 7.09 -15.29
N LEU A 257 -4.76 7.80 -15.44
CA LEU A 257 -4.12 8.60 -14.40
C LEU A 257 -3.90 10.02 -14.93
N TYR A 258 -4.23 11.01 -14.12
CA TYR A 258 -3.99 12.40 -14.46
C TYR A 258 -2.49 12.73 -14.46
N GLY A 259 -2.07 13.54 -15.41
CA GLY A 259 -0.69 13.99 -15.56
C GLY A 259 0.30 12.93 -16.05
N LEU A 260 -0.13 11.68 -16.27
CA LEU A 260 0.78 10.62 -16.70
C LEU A 260 1.40 10.91 -18.08
N PHE A 261 0.67 11.56 -19.00
CA PHE A 261 1.20 11.96 -20.30
C PHE A 261 2.35 12.94 -20.14
N GLN A 262 2.16 13.99 -19.35
CA GLN A 262 3.17 15.02 -19.10
C GLN A 262 4.39 14.46 -18.36
N SER A 263 4.15 13.55 -17.41
CA SER A 263 5.16 13.06 -16.47
C SER A 263 5.92 11.81 -16.93
N LYS A 264 5.41 11.07 -17.93
CA LYS A 264 5.95 9.74 -18.33
C LYS A 264 7.44 9.73 -18.62
N THR A 265 7.97 10.78 -19.21
CA THR A 265 9.40 10.88 -19.56
C THR A 265 10.24 10.99 -18.30
N GLU A 266 9.87 11.90 -17.39
CA GLU A 266 10.57 12.11 -16.14
C GLU A 266 10.46 10.89 -15.20
N ILE A 267 9.28 10.23 -15.15
CA ILE A 267 9.08 8.98 -14.41
C ILE A 267 10.07 7.90 -14.89
N LYS A 268 10.22 7.74 -16.22
CA LYS A 268 11.16 6.76 -16.79
C LYS A 268 12.62 7.09 -16.49
N GLN A 269 12.99 8.37 -16.51
CA GLN A 269 14.35 8.82 -16.21
C GLN A 269 14.68 8.60 -14.74
N LYS A 270 13.81 9.03 -13.84
CA LYS A 270 13.99 8.88 -12.39
C LYS A 270 13.73 7.47 -11.87
N LYS A 271 13.04 6.62 -12.67
CA LYS A 271 12.69 5.24 -12.35
C LYS A 271 11.74 5.10 -11.15
N PHE A 272 11.07 6.16 -10.74
CA PHE A 272 10.03 6.14 -9.72
C PHE A 272 8.95 7.19 -10.03
N VAL A 273 7.76 6.98 -9.48
CA VAL A 273 6.62 7.89 -9.56
C VAL A 273 6.19 8.33 -8.18
N ILE A 274 5.72 9.57 -8.06
CA ILE A 274 5.02 10.07 -6.89
C ILE A 274 3.52 10.03 -7.23
N LEU A 275 2.76 9.29 -6.43
CA LEU A 275 1.32 9.13 -6.60
C LEU A 275 0.59 10.01 -5.60
N VAL A 276 -0.21 10.96 -6.11
CA VAL A 276 -1.02 11.90 -5.32
C VAL A 276 -2.52 11.71 -5.59
N GLU A 277 -3.39 12.39 -4.84
CA GLU A 277 -4.84 12.23 -4.99
C GLU A 277 -5.45 13.16 -6.04
N GLY A 278 -5.07 14.44 -6.03
CA GLY A 278 -5.77 15.50 -6.74
C GLY A 278 -5.03 16.09 -7.94
N TYR A 279 -5.79 16.84 -8.73
CA TYR A 279 -5.26 17.59 -9.88
C TYR A 279 -4.27 18.66 -9.46
N LEU A 280 -4.64 19.46 -8.42
CA LEU A 280 -3.83 20.58 -7.98
C LEU A 280 -2.54 20.13 -7.30
N ASP A 281 -2.58 19.05 -6.52
CA ASP A 281 -1.39 18.45 -5.91
C ASP A 281 -0.33 18.11 -6.96
N LEU A 282 -0.79 17.45 -8.04
CA LEU A 282 0.09 17.10 -9.15
C LEU A 282 0.62 18.35 -9.85
N ILE A 283 -0.25 19.30 -10.19
CA ILE A 283 0.12 20.53 -10.90
C ILE A 283 1.13 21.34 -10.08
N ALA A 284 0.89 21.48 -8.77
CA ALA A 284 1.80 22.17 -7.87
C ALA A 284 3.17 21.50 -7.83
N LEU A 285 3.22 20.18 -7.59
CA LEU A 285 4.49 19.44 -7.60
C LEU A 285 5.23 19.57 -8.94
N TYR A 286 4.51 19.44 -10.06
CA TYR A 286 5.08 19.55 -11.40
C TYR A 286 5.72 20.92 -11.65
N GLN A 287 5.01 22.00 -11.28
CA GLN A 287 5.47 23.36 -11.42
C GLN A 287 6.78 23.63 -10.66
N PHE A 288 6.90 23.09 -9.45
CA PHE A 288 8.14 23.18 -8.65
C PHE A 288 9.24 22.20 -9.10
N GLY A 289 9.11 21.61 -10.30
CA GLY A 289 10.13 20.74 -10.90
C GLY A 289 10.06 19.28 -10.48
N ILE A 290 9.05 18.89 -9.72
CA ILE A 290 8.81 17.49 -9.33
C ILE A 290 7.89 16.84 -10.37
N LYS A 291 8.44 16.71 -11.59
CA LYS A 291 7.67 16.31 -12.78
C LYS A 291 7.36 14.81 -12.90
N ASN A 292 7.86 13.97 -11.99
CA ASN A 292 7.59 12.52 -11.98
C ASN A 292 6.38 12.15 -11.10
N THR A 293 5.26 12.83 -11.30
CA THR A 293 4.05 12.70 -10.47
C THR A 293 2.86 12.22 -11.31
N ALA A 294 1.94 11.45 -10.71
CA ALA A 294 0.67 11.03 -11.30
C ALA A 294 -0.44 11.10 -10.24
N ALA A 295 -1.70 11.33 -10.67
CA ALA A 295 -2.84 11.42 -9.75
C ALA A 295 -3.97 10.44 -10.10
N SER A 296 -4.70 9.97 -9.07
CA SER A 296 -5.75 8.94 -9.18
C SER A 296 -7.15 9.46 -9.53
N LEU A 297 -7.32 10.75 -9.80
CA LEU A 297 -8.57 11.38 -10.25
C LEU A 297 -9.73 11.37 -9.24
N GLY A 298 -9.45 11.38 -7.94
CA GLY A 298 -10.47 11.39 -6.88
C GLY A 298 -11.31 10.11 -6.85
N THR A 299 -10.73 8.98 -7.21
CA THR A 299 -11.27 7.63 -7.03
C THR A 299 -10.26 6.72 -6.39
N ALA A 300 -10.73 5.60 -5.83
CA ALA A 300 -9.82 4.56 -5.37
C ALA A 300 -8.87 4.14 -6.50
N PHE A 301 -7.60 4.02 -6.18
CA PHE A 301 -6.58 3.56 -7.11
C PHE A 301 -6.83 2.11 -7.52
N THR A 302 -6.83 1.82 -8.83
CA THR A 302 -7.27 0.55 -9.38
C THR A 302 -6.11 -0.36 -9.82
N PRO A 303 -6.34 -1.69 -9.93
CA PRO A 303 -5.36 -2.61 -10.51
C PRO A 303 -4.96 -2.26 -11.95
N VAL A 304 -5.87 -1.68 -12.75
CA VAL A 304 -5.57 -1.27 -14.13
C VAL A 304 -4.64 -0.07 -14.15
N GLN A 305 -4.86 0.90 -13.24
CA GLN A 305 -3.96 2.05 -13.04
C GLN A 305 -2.58 1.60 -12.54
N ALA A 306 -2.51 0.64 -11.61
CA ALA A 306 -1.25 0.06 -11.15
C ALA A 306 -0.49 -0.62 -12.31
N LYS A 307 -1.18 -1.40 -13.14
CA LYS A 307 -0.61 -2.02 -14.33
C LYS A 307 -0.16 -0.98 -15.36
N LEU A 308 -0.86 0.14 -15.48
CA LEU A 308 -0.46 1.25 -16.35
C LEU A 308 0.85 1.88 -15.84
N LEU A 309 0.96 2.18 -14.53
CA LEU A 309 2.19 2.69 -13.92
C LEU A 309 3.36 1.71 -14.02
N SER A 310 3.10 0.42 -13.88
CA SER A 310 4.16 -0.60 -13.92
C SER A 310 4.93 -0.66 -15.25
N ARG A 311 4.37 -0.08 -16.32
CA ARG A 311 5.03 0.05 -17.64
C ARG A 311 6.07 1.17 -17.68
N VAL A 312 6.01 2.11 -16.76
CA VAL A 312 6.87 3.30 -16.72
C VAL A 312 7.81 3.34 -15.52
N ALA A 313 7.39 2.76 -14.37
CA ALA A 313 8.23 2.63 -13.16
C ALA A 313 7.79 1.40 -12.33
N LYS A 314 8.69 0.90 -11.48
CA LYS A 314 8.43 -0.14 -10.48
C LYS A 314 8.59 0.36 -9.04
N LYS A 315 8.98 1.62 -8.86
CA LYS A 315 9.08 2.27 -7.56
C LYS A 315 8.03 3.37 -7.48
N VAL A 316 7.35 3.45 -6.35
CA VAL A 316 6.32 4.46 -6.11
C VAL A 316 6.46 5.07 -4.72
N VAL A 317 6.28 6.38 -4.64
CA VAL A 317 6.08 7.11 -3.39
C VAL A 317 4.61 7.52 -3.35
N VAL A 318 3.83 6.94 -2.46
CA VAL A 318 2.43 7.33 -2.23
C VAL A 318 2.45 8.56 -1.32
N ASN A 319 1.97 9.69 -1.82
CA ASN A 319 1.88 10.96 -1.10
C ASN A 319 0.43 11.46 -1.13
N TYR A 320 -0.40 10.84 -0.33
CA TYR A 320 -1.80 11.18 -0.14
C TYR A 320 -1.98 12.11 1.06
N ASP A 321 -3.17 12.67 1.21
CA ASP A 321 -3.47 13.57 2.30
C ASP A 321 -3.25 12.89 3.67
N GLY A 322 -2.76 13.65 4.66
CA GLY A 322 -2.46 13.11 5.99
C GLY A 322 -3.68 12.89 6.89
N ASP A 323 -4.88 13.18 6.40
CA ASP A 323 -6.13 12.96 7.12
C ASP A 323 -6.58 11.49 7.14
N GLY A 324 -7.63 11.18 7.90
CA GLY A 324 -8.11 9.81 8.05
C GLY A 324 -8.66 9.20 6.75
N ALA A 325 -9.11 10.01 5.78
CA ALA A 325 -9.59 9.54 4.48
C ALA A 325 -8.40 9.21 3.57
N GLY A 326 -7.41 10.09 3.50
CA GLY A 326 -6.19 9.90 2.73
C GLY A 326 -5.36 8.72 3.24
N VAL A 327 -5.25 8.53 4.56
CA VAL A 327 -4.59 7.33 5.15
C VAL A 327 -5.28 6.03 4.70
N LYS A 328 -6.62 5.98 4.68
CA LYS A 328 -7.36 4.81 4.18
C LYS A 328 -7.17 4.62 2.67
N ALA A 329 -7.13 5.71 1.91
CA ALA A 329 -6.89 5.68 0.47
C ALA A 329 -5.46 5.18 0.18
N ALA A 330 -4.45 5.65 0.92
CA ALA A 330 -3.07 5.19 0.80
C ALA A 330 -2.93 3.69 1.06
N ARG A 331 -3.58 3.15 2.10
CA ARG A 331 -3.58 1.69 2.37
C ARG A 331 -4.15 0.88 1.21
N ARG A 332 -5.29 1.29 0.63
CA ARG A 332 -5.88 0.61 -0.54
C ARG A 332 -4.96 0.69 -1.76
N ALA A 333 -4.32 1.84 -1.97
CA ALA A 333 -3.33 1.99 -3.04
C ALA A 333 -2.14 1.06 -2.84
N ILE A 334 -1.62 0.92 -1.61
CA ILE A 334 -0.53 0.00 -1.26
C ILE A 334 -0.91 -1.44 -1.60
N GLU A 335 -2.09 -1.93 -1.20
CA GLU A 335 -2.56 -3.29 -1.52
C GLU A 335 -2.58 -3.54 -3.03
N THR A 336 -3.09 -2.56 -3.79
CA THR A 336 -3.17 -2.63 -5.25
C THR A 336 -1.78 -2.63 -5.91
N LEU A 337 -0.86 -1.81 -5.40
CA LEU A 337 0.52 -1.70 -5.90
C LEU A 337 1.35 -2.95 -5.58
N LEU A 338 1.18 -3.56 -4.40
CA LEU A 338 1.83 -4.81 -4.03
C LEU A 338 1.45 -5.96 -4.96
N ALA A 339 0.19 -5.98 -5.41
CA ALA A 339 -0.30 -6.95 -6.39
C ALA A 339 0.38 -6.81 -7.77
N GLU A 340 0.99 -5.68 -8.09
CA GLU A 340 1.76 -5.42 -9.32
C GLU A 340 3.28 -5.34 -9.10
N ASP A 341 3.76 -5.81 -7.95
CA ASP A 341 5.18 -5.95 -7.60
C ASP A 341 5.95 -4.60 -7.62
N PHE A 342 5.38 -3.59 -6.96
CA PHE A 342 6.01 -2.31 -6.75
C PHE A 342 6.87 -2.27 -5.48
N GLU A 343 7.99 -1.56 -5.54
CA GLU A 343 8.70 -1.05 -4.37
C GLU A 343 7.99 0.22 -3.89
N ILE A 344 7.40 0.18 -2.69
CA ILE A 344 6.49 1.21 -2.21
C ILE A 344 7.07 1.92 -1.00
N LYS A 345 7.09 3.25 -1.06
CA LYS A 345 7.27 4.13 0.08
C LYS A 345 6.04 5.00 0.27
N VAL A 346 5.80 5.47 1.48
CA VAL A 346 4.70 6.37 1.82
C VAL A 346 5.29 7.65 2.39
N LEU A 347 4.86 8.77 1.84
CA LEU A 347 5.21 10.09 2.31
C LEU A 347 4.01 10.70 3.01
N ILE A 348 4.17 11.02 4.29
CA ILE A 348 3.23 11.84 5.05
C ILE A 348 3.90 13.19 5.25
N LEU A 349 3.24 14.24 4.78
CA LEU A 349 3.75 15.59 4.94
C LEU A 349 3.50 16.10 6.37
N PRO A 350 4.39 16.95 6.90
CA PRO A 350 4.23 17.56 8.21
C PRO A 350 2.89 18.29 8.35
N ASP A 351 2.35 18.33 9.56
CA ASP A 351 1.11 19.01 9.92
C ASP A 351 -0.14 18.53 9.17
N GLY A 352 -0.06 17.36 8.52
CA GLY A 352 -1.16 16.77 7.74
C GLY A 352 -1.52 17.58 6.49
N LYS A 353 -0.61 18.42 6.00
CA LYS A 353 -0.82 19.24 4.79
C LYS A 353 -0.91 18.37 3.54
N ASP A 354 -1.70 18.82 2.58
CA ASP A 354 -1.69 18.27 1.23
C ASP A 354 -0.43 18.68 0.45
N PRO A 355 -0.09 17.98 -0.65
CA PRO A 355 1.10 18.30 -1.46
C PRO A 355 1.10 19.71 -2.03
N ASP A 356 -0.06 20.25 -2.46
CA ASP A 356 -0.20 21.62 -3.00
C ASP A 356 0.15 22.67 -1.93
N ASP A 357 -0.47 22.60 -0.77
CA ASP A 357 -0.24 23.55 0.31
C ASP A 357 1.19 23.46 0.87
N TYR A 358 1.75 22.23 0.96
CA TYR A 358 3.10 22.05 1.48
C TYR A 358 4.16 22.61 0.54
N ILE A 359 4.09 22.28 -0.77
CA ILE A 359 5.15 22.68 -1.71
C ILE A 359 5.16 24.18 -1.97
N ARG A 360 3.98 24.82 -2.00
CA ARG A 360 3.88 26.29 -2.12
C ARG A 360 4.45 27.00 -0.89
N ALA A 361 4.23 26.48 0.30
CA ALA A 361 4.73 27.08 1.53
C ALA A 361 6.23 26.87 1.75
N ASN A 362 6.79 25.74 1.36
CA ASN A 362 8.13 25.31 1.77
C ASN A 362 9.12 25.10 0.61
N GLY A 363 8.63 25.09 -0.63
CA GLY A 363 9.46 24.93 -1.84
C GLY A 363 9.91 23.49 -2.12
N ALA A 364 10.56 23.31 -3.28
CA ALA A 364 10.97 22.00 -3.79
C ALA A 364 12.09 21.35 -2.95
N GLU A 365 13.01 22.13 -2.40
CA GLU A 365 14.13 21.60 -1.60
C GLU A 365 13.60 20.95 -0.31
N SER A 366 12.73 21.65 0.41
CA SER A 366 12.10 21.12 1.63
C SER A 366 11.25 19.88 1.33
N TYR A 367 10.45 19.91 0.26
CA TYR A 367 9.68 18.75 -0.18
C TYR A 367 10.59 17.54 -0.48
N ASN A 368 11.72 17.76 -1.17
CA ASN A 368 12.66 16.68 -1.49
C ASN A 368 13.36 16.11 -0.24
N LEU A 369 13.66 16.95 0.75
CA LEU A 369 14.18 16.49 2.05
C LEU A 369 13.17 15.56 2.75
N VAL A 370 11.93 16.02 2.92
CA VAL A 370 10.89 15.21 3.58
C VAL A 370 10.61 13.93 2.78
N ARG A 371 10.56 14.01 1.43
CA ARG A 371 10.42 12.83 0.57
C ARG A 371 11.59 11.85 0.73
N GLY A 372 12.80 12.31 1.00
CA GLY A 372 13.94 11.45 1.32
C GLY A 372 13.69 10.53 2.52
N HIS A 373 12.87 10.99 3.47
CA HIS A 373 12.48 10.27 4.70
C HIS A 373 11.16 9.50 4.55
N ALA A 374 10.66 9.30 3.33
CA ALA A 374 9.45 8.52 3.10
C ALA A 374 9.56 7.09 3.66
N PHE A 375 8.56 6.67 4.40
CA PHE A 375 8.53 5.39 5.11
C PHE A 375 8.38 4.20 4.16
N PRO A 376 8.99 3.04 4.44
CA PRO A 376 8.58 1.78 3.84
C PRO A 376 7.08 1.54 4.09
N TYR A 377 6.39 0.96 3.10
CA TYR A 377 4.93 0.74 3.21
C TYR A 377 4.54 -0.06 4.45
N LEU A 378 5.34 -1.06 4.84
CA LEU A 378 5.03 -1.92 5.98
C LEU A 378 5.04 -1.11 7.28
N GLN A 379 6.03 -0.24 7.47
CA GLN A 379 6.10 0.63 8.64
C GLN A 379 4.87 1.54 8.72
N PHE A 380 4.50 2.20 7.61
CA PHE A 380 3.28 3.02 7.56
C PHE A 380 2.03 2.23 7.94
N VAL A 381 1.88 1.01 7.43
CA VAL A 381 0.72 0.16 7.72
C VAL A 381 0.68 -0.23 9.19
N LEU A 382 1.81 -0.60 9.77
CA LEU A 382 1.92 -0.98 11.18
C LEU A 382 1.64 0.20 12.11
N GLU A 383 2.26 1.35 11.88
CA GLU A 383 2.06 2.55 12.69
C GLU A 383 0.61 3.06 12.62
N THR A 384 0.01 3.06 11.43
CA THR A 384 -1.39 3.47 11.29
C THR A 384 -2.37 2.47 11.92
N ALA A 385 -2.06 1.17 11.91
CA ALA A 385 -2.86 0.17 12.59
C ALA A 385 -2.78 0.28 14.13
N ALA A 386 -1.64 0.71 14.66
CA ALA A 386 -1.40 0.84 16.09
C ALA A 386 -1.79 2.21 16.68
N ARG A 387 -1.79 3.29 15.86
CA ARG A 387 -1.90 4.70 16.31
C ARG A 387 -3.06 5.00 17.27
N SER A 388 -4.21 4.35 17.11
CA SER A 388 -5.41 4.59 17.92
C SER A 388 -5.81 3.40 18.78
N ARG A 389 -4.90 2.43 18.96
CA ARG A 389 -5.20 1.16 19.62
C ARG A 389 -4.19 0.85 20.73
N ASN A 390 -4.70 0.37 21.84
CA ASN A 390 -3.85 -0.21 22.89
C ASN A 390 -3.61 -1.69 22.56
N LEU A 391 -2.39 -2.03 22.13
CA LEU A 391 -2.02 -3.40 21.76
C LEU A 391 -1.97 -4.38 22.96
N ALA A 392 -2.05 -3.89 24.20
CA ALA A 392 -2.23 -4.73 25.37
C ALA A 392 -3.68 -5.24 25.52
N VAL A 393 -4.65 -4.57 24.87
CA VAL A 393 -6.05 -4.97 24.87
C VAL A 393 -6.30 -5.99 23.76
N PRO A 394 -6.70 -7.25 24.07
CA PRO A 394 -6.84 -8.32 23.10
C PRO A 394 -7.69 -7.97 21.87
N LYS A 395 -8.82 -7.30 22.09
CA LYS A 395 -9.73 -6.89 21.03
C LYS A 395 -9.07 -5.89 20.07
N GLN A 396 -8.41 -4.86 20.61
CA GLN A 396 -7.76 -3.83 19.82
C GLN A 396 -6.52 -4.38 19.09
N LYS A 397 -5.79 -5.31 19.71
CA LYS A 397 -4.70 -6.05 19.07
C LYS A 397 -5.19 -6.90 17.89
N ALA A 398 -6.33 -7.61 18.06
CA ALA A 398 -6.94 -8.38 16.99
C ALA A 398 -7.32 -7.49 15.80
N GLU A 399 -7.93 -6.34 16.06
CA GLU A 399 -8.28 -5.36 15.02
C GLU A 399 -7.05 -4.82 14.29
N ALA A 400 -5.93 -4.59 15.00
CA ALA A 400 -4.67 -4.17 14.37
C ALA A 400 -4.09 -5.28 13.47
N ILE A 401 -4.14 -6.54 13.90
CA ILE A 401 -3.73 -7.71 13.11
C ILE A 401 -4.60 -7.83 11.85
N GLU A 402 -5.93 -7.71 11.96
CA GLU A 402 -6.86 -7.75 10.84
C GLU A 402 -6.59 -6.67 9.80
N ASP A 403 -6.19 -5.49 10.25
CA ASP A 403 -5.81 -4.39 9.37
C ASP A 403 -4.50 -4.65 8.61
N VAL A 404 -3.53 -5.32 9.20
CA VAL A 404 -2.19 -5.52 8.64
C VAL A 404 -2.12 -6.72 7.69
N LEU A 405 -2.77 -7.84 8.05
CA LEU A 405 -2.62 -9.10 7.31
C LEU A 405 -3.05 -9.05 5.84
N PRO A 406 -4.13 -8.34 5.40
CA PRO A 406 -4.49 -8.22 4.00
C PRO A 406 -3.37 -7.61 3.16
N VAL A 407 -2.69 -6.58 3.68
CA VAL A 407 -1.56 -5.93 3.00
C VAL A 407 -0.41 -6.92 2.80
N ILE A 408 -0.04 -7.67 3.84
CA ILE A 408 1.01 -8.69 3.74
C ILE A 408 0.62 -9.80 2.77
N SER A 409 -0.65 -10.21 2.76
CA SER A 409 -1.17 -11.21 1.82
C SER A 409 -1.03 -10.78 0.36
N GLY A 410 -1.09 -9.48 0.06
CA GLY A 410 -0.88 -8.89 -1.26
C GLY A 410 0.56 -8.96 -1.78
N VAL A 411 1.56 -9.15 -0.92
CA VAL A 411 2.97 -9.26 -1.33
C VAL A 411 3.18 -10.49 -2.21
N ARG A 412 3.69 -10.32 -3.43
CA ARG A 412 3.89 -11.42 -4.38
C ARG A 412 5.10 -12.29 -4.04
N ASN A 413 6.23 -11.68 -3.73
CA ASN A 413 7.46 -12.40 -3.44
C ASN A 413 7.33 -13.19 -2.13
N PRO A 414 7.48 -14.54 -2.13
CA PRO A 414 7.27 -15.37 -0.94
C PRO A 414 8.25 -15.07 0.20
N ILE A 415 9.49 -14.71 -0.13
CA ILE A 415 10.53 -14.38 0.88
C ILE A 415 10.17 -13.06 1.55
N GLN A 416 9.89 -12.04 0.76
CA GLN A 416 9.49 -10.72 1.26
C GLN A 416 8.16 -10.79 2.04
N LYS A 417 7.19 -11.60 1.57
CA LYS A 417 5.94 -11.84 2.29
C LYS A 417 6.18 -12.43 3.68
N ARG A 418 7.11 -13.39 3.78
CA ARG A 418 7.46 -14.01 5.06
C ARG A 418 8.14 -13.02 5.99
N ASP A 419 9.12 -12.28 5.48
CA ASP A 419 9.83 -11.27 6.23
C ASP A 419 8.88 -10.16 6.73
N SER A 420 8.01 -9.64 5.87
CA SER A 420 6.98 -8.67 6.25
C SER A 420 6.02 -9.22 7.32
N PHE A 421 5.67 -10.49 7.25
CA PHE A 421 4.84 -11.13 8.27
C PHE A 421 5.57 -11.21 9.62
N ASP A 422 6.82 -11.66 9.62
CA ASP A 422 7.58 -11.80 10.86
C ASP A 422 7.85 -10.43 11.51
N GLN A 423 8.15 -9.40 10.71
CA GLN A 423 8.26 -8.01 11.19
C GLN A 423 6.94 -7.51 11.80
N ALA A 424 5.82 -7.77 11.14
CA ALA A 424 4.50 -7.37 11.63
C ALA A 424 4.12 -8.08 12.93
N MET A 425 4.39 -9.38 13.05
CA MET A 425 4.10 -10.13 14.29
C MET A 425 4.95 -9.63 15.46
N ASN A 426 6.21 -9.28 15.19
CA ASN A 426 7.08 -8.71 16.23
C ASN A 426 6.60 -7.31 16.66
N PHE A 427 6.25 -6.43 15.71
CA PHE A 427 5.72 -5.09 16.01
C PHE A 427 4.41 -5.16 16.83
N LEU A 428 3.50 -6.06 16.46
CA LEU A 428 2.22 -6.25 17.13
C LEU A 428 2.33 -7.11 18.41
N ARG A 429 3.55 -7.49 18.80
CA ARG A 429 3.83 -8.29 20.02
C ARG A 429 2.99 -9.58 20.06
N VAL A 430 2.93 -10.28 18.93
CA VAL A 430 2.30 -11.59 18.84
C VAL A 430 3.37 -12.64 19.10
N ASP A 431 3.49 -13.19 20.29
CA ASP A 431 4.57 -14.12 20.68
C ASP A 431 4.14 -15.60 20.59
N ASP A 432 2.84 -15.86 20.65
CA ASP A 432 2.30 -17.22 20.60
C ASP A 432 2.60 -17.90 19.25
N ALA A 433 3.35 -19.01 19.30
CA ALA A 433 3.82 -19.74 18.12
C ALA A 433 2.65 -20.40 17.34
N ILE A 434 1.58 -20.79 18.03
CA ILE A 434 0.42 -21.45 17.42
C ILE A 434 -0.36 -20.38 16.64
N LEU A 435 -0.61 -19.24 17.26
CA LEU A 435 -1.28 -18.10 16.65
C LEU A 435 -0.49 -17.60 15.43
N LYS A 436 0.85 -17.39 15.56
CA LYS A 436 1.71 -17.02 14.42
C LYS A 436 1.57 -18.01 13.25
N ARG A 437 1.58 -19.31 13.53
CA ARG A 437 1.44 -20.35 12.51
C ARG A 437 0.09 -20.29 11.80
N ASP A 438 -0.98 -20.07 12.53
CA ASP A 438 -2.35 -20.06 11.97
C ASP A 438 -2.61 -18.76 11.19
N LEU A 439 -2.14 -17.60 11.68
CA LEU A 439 -2.14 -16.35 10.93
C LEU A 439 -1.32 -16.46 9.64
N TRP A 440 -0.16 -17.12 9.68
CA TRP A 440 0.65 -17.36 8.48
C TRP A 440 -0.05 -18.25 7.44
N LYS A 441 -0.80 -19.27 7.88
CA LYS A 441 -1.61 -20.07 6.96
C LYS A 441 -2.64 -19.21 6.24
N SER A 442 -3.34 -18.32 6.97
CA SER A 442 -4.33 -17.41 6.39
C SER A 442 -3.70 -16.47 5.36
N VAL A 443 -2.53 -15.89 5.66
CA VAL A 443 -1.77 -15.04 4.72
C VAL A 443 -1.37 -15.80 3.45
N LYS A 444 -0.96 -17.06 3.57
CA LYS A 444 -0.60 -17.90 2.41
C LYS A 444 -1.79 -18.23 1.52
N LEU A 445 -2.92 -18.54 2.10
CA LEU A 445 -4.12 -18.94 1.37
C LEU A 445 -4.86 -17.76 0.75
N GLY A 446 -4.54 -16.51 1.14
CA GLY A 446 -5.27 -15.32 0.69
C GLY A 446 -6.75 -15.35 1.11
N SER A 447 -7.10 -16.24 2.05
CA SER A 447 -8.45 -16.35 2.56
C SER A 447 -8.76 -15.12 3.42
N LYS A 448 -9.97 -14.57 3.26
CA LYS A 448 -10.49 -13.63 4.27
C LYS A 448 -10.45 -14.38 5.60
N ILE A 449 -9.67 -13.81 6.52
CA ILE A 449 -9.61 -14.31 7.87
C ILE A 449 -11.03 -14.16 8.41
N GLU A 450 -11.63 -15.27 8.90
CA GLU A 450 -12.88 -15.16 9.62
C GLU A 450 -12.58 -14.41 10.92
N THR A 451 -12.93 -13.13 10.91
CA THR A 451 -12.69 -12.13 11.93
C THR A 451 -12.98 -12.64 13.35
N GLU A 452 -14.04 -13.43 13.53
CA GLU A 452 -14.42 -13.99 14.82
C GLU A 452 -13.47 -15.09 15.31
N ILE A 453 -12.92 -15.92 14.41
CA ILE A 453 -11.96 -16.97 14.79
C ILE A 453 -10.64 -16.34 15.22
N VAL A 454 -10.17 -15.30 14.49
CA VAL A 454 -8.96 -14.57 14.87
C VAL A 454 -9.16 -13.82 16.18
N LYS A 455 -10.29 -13.15 16.37
CA LYS A 455 -10.63 -12.50 17.64
C LYS A 455 -10.62 -13.48 18.80
N GLN A 456 -11.23 -14.65 18.66
CA GLN A 456 -11.21 -15.68 19.68
C GLN A 456 -9.83 -16.25 19.92
N GLN A 457 -9.04 -16.48 18.87
CA GLN A 457 -7.67 -17.01 19.00
C GLN A 457 -6.71 -15.95 19.58
N VAL A 458 -6.83 -14.70 19.15
CA VAL A 458 -6.07 -13.58 19.73
C VAL A 458 -6.52 -13.35 21.15
N ALA A 459 -7.81 -13.38 21.46
CA ALA A 459 -8.31 -13.28 22.84
C ALA A 459 -7.79 -14.42 23.70
N ARG A 460 -7.75 -15.66 23.21
CA ARG A 460 -7.16 -16.81 23.94
C ARG A 460 -5.64 -16.72 24.08
N ALA A 461 -4.93 -16.28 23.04
CA ALA A 461 -3.47 -16.14 23.06
C ALA A 461 -3.02 -14.90 23.82
N THR A 462 -3.89 -13.89 23.91
CA THR A 462 -3.70 -12.64 24.66
C THR A 462 -4.49 -12.65 25.98
N GLN A 463 -5.29 -13.69 26.25
CA GLN A 463 -5.71 -13.95 27.64
C GLN A 463 -4.42 -13.93 28.45
N ALA A 464 -4.26 -12.87 29.17
CA ALA A 464 -3.08 -12.62 29.93
C ALA A 464 -2.86 -13.83 30.84
N LYS A 465 -1.93 -14.67 30.44
CA LYS A 465 -1.49 -15.75 31.32
C LYS A 465 -0.64 -15.06 32.34
N MET A 466 -1.11 -15.10 33.59
CA MET A 466 -0.28 -14.76 34.70
C MET A 466 1.04 -15.54 34.58
N THR A 467 2.17 -14.85 34.59
CA THR A 467 3.47 -15.52 34.57
C THR A 467 3.67 -16.31 35.84
N VAL A 468 4.52 -17.33 35.80
CA VAL A 468 4.85 -18.11 37.01
C VAL A 468 5.38 -17.21 38.12
N ALA A 469 6.16 -16.17 37.77
CA ALA A 469 6.69 -15.23 38.76
C ALA A 469 5.58 -14.34 39.34
N GLU A 470 4.61 -13.85 38.52
CA GLU A 470 3.45 -13.10 39.02
C GLU A 470 2.60 -13.94 39.94
N GLN A 471 2.24 -15.14 39.49
CA GLN A 471 1.40 -16.06 40.28
C GLN A 471 2.08 -16.35 41.63
N ARG A 472 3.32 -16.76 41.59
CA ARG A 472 4.07 -17.13 42.79
C ARG A 472 4.20 -15.97 43.78
N LEU A 473 4.52 -14.76 43.28
CA LEU A 473 4.63 -13.56 44.08
C LEU A 473 3.29 -13.18 44.72
N LEU A 474 2.20 -13.18 43.93
CA LEU A 474 0.87 -12.84 44.44
C LEU A 474 0.37 -13.86 45.47
N GLU A 475 0.60 -15.15 45.27
CA GLU A 475 0.28 -16.20 46.25
C GLU A 475 1.02 -15.95 47.58
N LEU A 476 2.32 -15.65 47.55
CA LEU A 476 3.11 -15.32 48.77
C LEU A 476 2.56 -14.06 49.44
N LEU A 477 2.24 -13.02 48.68
CA LEU A 477 1.76 -11.74 49.23
C LEU A 477 0.33 -11.81 49.78
N ILE A 478 -0.53 -12.69 49.22
CA ILE A 478 -1.93 -12.85 49.65
C ILE A 478 -1.97 -13.60 50.99
N TYR A 479 -1.24 -14.69 51.12
CA TYR A 479 -1.36 -15.59 52.24
C TYR A 479 -0.43 -15.27 53.42
N ASP A 480 0.69 -14.60 53.19
CA ASP A 480 1.69 -14.31 54.22
C ASP A 480 1.79 -12.81 54.51
N ASN A 481 1.33 -12.43 55.71
CA ASN A 481 1.31 -11.03 56.16
C ASN A 481 2.72 -10.47 56.42
N GLU A 482 3.63 -11.32 56.88
CA GLU A 482 5.02 -10.95 57.18
C GLU A 482 5.81 -10.72 55.89
N LEU A 483 5.69 -11.63 54.93
CA LEU A 483 6.27 -11.46 53.60
C LEU A 483 5.72 -10.21 52.89
N ARG A 484 4.41 -10.02 52.95
CA ARG A 484 3.76 -8.83 52.40
C ARG A 484 4.31 -7.53 52.96
N ALA A 485 4.52 -7.47 54.26
CA ALA A 485 5.07 -6.29 54.92
C ALA A 485 6.49 -5.96 54.44
N HIS A 486 7.32 -6.98 54.15
CA HIS A 486 8.69 -6.81 53.69
C HIS A 486 8.82 -6.56 52.18
N ILE A 487 8.02 -7.22 51.35
CA ILE A 487 8.18 -7.25 49.89
C ILE A 487 7.44 -6.10 49.20
N LEU A 488 6.19 -5.78 49.56
CA LEU A 488 5.45 -4.69 48.90
C LEU A 488 6.21 -3.35 48.86
N PRO A 489 6.97 -2.93 49.90
CA PRO A 489 7.77 -1.71 49.83
C PRO A 489 8.88 -1.71 48.78
N GLN A 490 9.29 -2.89 48.30
CA GLN A 490 10.38 -3.06 47.33
C GLN A 490 9.87 -3.06 45.88
N ILE A 491 8.53 -3.19 45.66
CA ILE A 491 7.89 -3.22 44.33
C ILE A 491 7.53 -1.81 43.93
N GLU A 492 7.99 -1.38 42.75
CA GLU A 492 7.66 -0.11 42.12
C GLU A 492 6.52 -0.29 41.11
N GLU A 493 5.78 0.78 40.81
CA GLU A 493 4.68 0.70 39.85
C GLU A 493 5.13 0.22 38.46
N THR A 494 6.33 0.61 38.06
CA THR A 494 6.98 0.18 36.81
C THR A 494 7.21 -1.33 36.74
N ASP A 495 7.32 -2.04 37.88
CA ASP A 495 7.52 -3.48 37.90
C ASP A 495 6.25 -4.26 37.50
N TYR A 496 5.05 -3.68 37.70
CA TYR A 496 3.79 -4.37 37.50
C TYR A 496 2.77 -3.65 36.61
N GLU A 497 2.94 -2.37 36.27
CA GLU A 497 1.95 -1.59 35.51
C GLU A 497 1.58 -2.22 34.16
N MET A 498 2.53 -2.94 33.51
CA MET A 498 2.35 -3.60 32.24
C MET A 498 1.86 -5.05 32.35
N LEU A 499 1.67 -5.55 33.58
CA LEU A 499 1.23 -6.92 33.83
C LEU A 499 -0.30 -7.04 33.78
N ALA A 500 -0.77 -8.23 33.46
CA ALA A 500 -2.19 -8.56 33.48
C ALA A 500 -2.80 -8.47 34.88
N THR A 501 -1.96 -8.66 35.90
CA THR A 501 -2.29 -8.62 37.33
C THR A 501 -2.07 -7.24 37.95
N ALA A 502 -1.80 -6.20 37.16
CA ALA A 502 -1.49 -4.85 37.66
C ALA A 502 -2.52 -4.34 38.68
N ASN A 503 -3.82 -4.52 38.39
CA ASN A 503 -4.87 -4.07 39.32
C ASN A 503 -4.96 -4.94 40.56
N VAL A 504 -4.51 -6.20 40.56
CA VAL A 504 -4.39 -7.03 41.75
C VAL A 504 -3.26 -6.50 42.64
N PHE A 505 -2.11 -6.10 42.07
CA PHE A 505 -1.04 -5.44 42.83
C PHE A 505 -1.53 -4.12 43.42
N ARG A 506 -2.22 -3.27 42.65
CA ARG A 506 -2.80 -2.01 43.17
C ARG A 506 -3.77 -2.27 44.34
N ALA A 507 -4.61 -3.29 44.23
CA ALA A 507 -5.51 -3.68 45.32
C ALA A 507 -4.74 -4.09 46.58
N LEU A 508 -3.64 -4.84 46.49
CA LEU A 508 -2.79 -5.20 47.63
C LEU A 508 -2.11 -3.98 48.26
N PHE A 509 -1.69 -2.98 47.47
CA PHE A 509 -1.16 -1.72 47.98
C PHE A 509 -2.22 -0.91 48.75
N GLU A 510 -3.45 -0.84 48.24
CA GLU A 510 -4.56 -0.16 48.92
C GLU A 510 -4.98 -0.89 50.19
N ILE A 511 -5.03 -2.22 50.22
CA ILE A 511 -5.29 -3.03 51.40
C ILE A 511 -4.21 -2.76 52.49
N ARG A 512 -2.94 -2.70 52.09
CA ARG A 512 -1.85 -2.36 53.01
C ARG A 512 -2.02 -0.95 53.59
N LYS A 513 -2.42 0.03 52.82
CA LYS A 513 -2.61 1.42 53.20
C LYS A 513 -3.81 1.60 54.13
N THR A 514 -4.90 0.89 53.89
CA THR A 514 -6.12 0.97 54.67
C THR A 514 -6.12 0.05 55.90
N GLY A 515 -5.25 -0.97 55.92
CA GLY A 515 -5.25 -2.01 56.96
C GLY A 515 -6.42 -2.98 56.83
N ALA A 516 -7.08 -3.04 55.67
CA ALA A 516 -8.19 -3.95 55.43
C ALA A 516 -7.72 -5.42 55.39
N GLU A 517 -8.63 -6.35 55.65
CA GLU A 517 -8.36 -7.78 55.56
C GLU A 517 -8.36 -8.23 54.09
N ILE A 518 -7.44 -9.13 53.74
CA ILE A 518 -7.47 -9.76 52.41
C ILE A 518 -8.58 -10.80 52.39
N SER A 519 -9.61 -10.50 51.62
CA SER A 519 -10.72 -11.39 51.35
C SER A 519 -11.08 -11.35 49.86
N LEU A 520 -11.77 -12.37 49.35
CA LEU A 520 -12.22 -12.40 47.98
C LEU A 520 -13.06 -11.16 47.63
N ASP A 521 -13.99 -10.79 48.51
CA ASP A 521 -14.89 -9.66 48.30
C ASP A 521 -14.14 -8.33 48.23
N ASN A 522 -13.20 -8.09 49.19
CA ASN A 522 -12.40 -6.86 49.21
C ASN A 522 -11.50 -6.72 47.99
N LEU A 523 -10.88 -7.82 47.53
CA LEU A 523 -10.07 -7.79 46.30
C LEU A 523 -10.91 -7.52 45.06
N LEU A 524 -12.09 -8.17 44.94
CA LEU A 524 -13.00 -7.98 43.80
C LEU A 524 -13.59 -6.56 43.78
N GLU A 525 -13.84 -5.94 44.93
CA GLU A 525 -14.29 -4.55 45.03
C GLU A 525 -13.19 -3.58 44.59
N LEU A 526 -11.94 -3.78 45.02
CA LEU A 526 -10.83 -2.90 44.72
C LEU A 526 -10.36 -2.96 43.25
N VAL A 527 -10.49 -4.11 42.58
CA VAL A 527 -10.15 -4.21 41.15
C VAL A 527 -11.25 -3.68 40.22
N GLY A 528 -12.46 -3.41 40.74
CA GLY A 528 -13.57 -2.81 39.98
C GLY A 528 -14.03 -3.69 38.81
N ASP A 529 -14.17 -3.08 37.65
CA ASP A 529 -14.69 -3.74 36.43
C ASP A 529 -13.59 -4.40 35.56
N ASP A 530 -12.38 -4.61 36.10
CA ASP A 530 -11.31 -5.30 35.38
C ASP A 530 -11.59 -6.80 35.29
N GLU A 531 -12.19 -7.25 34.18
CA GLU A 531 -12.54 -8.65 33.93
C GLU A 531 -11.34 -9.59 34.11
N THR A 532 -10.14 -9.18 33.67
CA THR A 532 -8.91 -9.98 33.73
C THR A 532 -8.46 -10.19 35.18
N ALA A 533 -8.42 -9.11 35.97
CA ALA A 533 -8.08 -9.20 37.37
C ALA A 533 -9.10 -10.00 38.17
N ARG A 534 -10.38 -9.86 37.84
CA ARG A 534 -11.48 -10.63 38.46
C ARG A 534 -11.38 -12.13 38.19
N ASP A 535 -10.89 -12.55 37.02
CA ASP A 535 -10.67 -13.96 36.68
C ASP A 535 -9.47 -14.55 37.45
N PHE A 536 -8.44 -13.78 37.74
CA PHE A 536 -7.25 -14.25 38.46
C PHE A 536 -7.46 -14.35 39.98
N ILE A 537 -8.23 -13.45 40.58
CA ILE A 537 -8.41 -13.40 42.05
C ILE A 537 -8.95 -14.73 42.60
N PRO A 538 -9.99 -15.37 42.08
CA PRO A 538 -10.44 -16.67 42.59
C PRO A 538 -9.37 -17.75 42.47
N VAL A 539 -8.58 -17.77 41.41
CA VAL A 539 -7.50 -18.74 41.18
C VAL A 539 -6.42 -18.57 42.27
N LEU A 540 -6.02 -17.33 42.55
CA LEU A 540 -5.04 -17.01 43.60
C LEU A 540 -5.56 -17.34 45.01
N MET A 541 -6.84 -17.09 45.26
CA MET A 541 -7.49 -17.35 46.54
C MET A 541 -7.82 -18.83 46.79
N MET A 542 -7.71 -19.68 45.78
CA MET A 542 -7.88 -21.15 45.89
C MET A 542 -6.56 -21.88 46.12
N SER A 543 -5.43 -21.17 46.04
CA SER A 543 -4.11 -21.76 46.29
C SER A 543 -3.97 -22.07 47.81
N GLU A 544 -3.23 -23.13 48.12
CA GLU A 544 -2.88 -23.42 49.52
C GLU A 544 -1.79 -22.46 50.02
N PRO A 545 -1.79 -22.09 51.33
CA PRO A 545 -0.71 -21.29 51.90
C PRO A 545 0.64 -21.95 51.63
N LEU A 546 1.59 -21.20 51.11
CA LEU A 546 2.89 -21.71 50.67
C LEU A 546 3.86 -21.91 51.85
N ARG A 547 3.56 -21.30 53.01
CA ARG A 547 4.33 -21.44 54.24
C ARG A 547 3.41 -21.86 55.36
N GLU A 548 3.80 -22.90 56.15
CA GLU A 548 3.12 -23.27 57.38
C GLU A 548 3.51 -22.37 58.53
N THR A 549 2.60 -22.24 59.49
CA THR A 549 2.84 -21.39 60.68
C THR A 549 4.04 -21.92 61.49
N GLY A 550 5.14 -21.16 61.50
CA GLY A 550 6.37 -21.52 62.24
C GLY A 550 7.57 -21.93 61.37
N GLU A 551 7.41 -22.01 60.05
CA GLU A 551 8.54 -22.18 59.14
C GLU A 551 9.36 -20.89 59.02
N ALA A 552 10.68 -21.04 58.76
CA ALA A 552 11.58 -19.90 58.61
C ALA A 552 11.21 -19.06 57.37
N ILE A 553 11.16 -17.75 57.53
CA ILE A 553 10.78 -16.81 56.46
C ILE A 553 11.86 -16.66 55.40
N ASP A 554 13.12 -16.93 55.70
CA ASP A 554 14.27 -16.56 54.87
C ASP A 554 14.22 -17.16 53.47
N GLU A 555 13.76 -18.41 53.33
CA GLU A 555 13.66 -19.07 52.04
C GLU A 555 12.53 -18.48 51.19
N PHE A 556 11.38 -18.20 51.76
CA PHE A 556 10.24 -17.58 51.10
C PHE A 556 10.51 -16.10 50.73
N LEU A 557 11.29 -15.40 51.57
CA LEU A 557 11.74 -14.05 51.29
C LEU A 557 12.64 -14.03 50.04
N LYS A 558 13.62 -14.93 49.96
CA LYS A 558 14.45 -15.08 48.73
C LYS A 558 13.64 -15.40 47.49
N GLN A 559 12.65 -16.30 47.61
CA GLN A 559 11.76 -16.61 46.51
C GLN A 559 10.97 -15.37 46.05
N ALA A 560 10.40 -14.60 46.99
CA ALA A 560 9.66 -13.39 46.65
C ALA A 560 10.57 -12.32 46.03
N GLU A 561 11.77 -12.11 46.54
CA GLU A 561 12.78 -11.21 45.97
C GLU A 561 13.20 -11.63 44.55
N SER A 562 13.37 -12.94 44.32
CA SER A 562 13.66 -13.48 42.97
C SER A 562 12.51 -13.23 41.99
N CYS A 563 11.25 -13.38 42.46
CA CYS A 563 10.09 -13.03 41.65
C CYS A 563 10.05 -11.53 41.29
N VAL A 564 10.28 -10.64 42.26
CA VAL A 564 10.36 -9.19 42.04
C VAL A 564 11.46 -8.85 41.03
N ALA A 565 12.65 -9.44 41.19
CA ALA A 565 13.76 -9.25 40.25
C ALA A 565 13.40 -9.72 38.82
N THR A 566 12.65 -10.80 38.73
CA THR A 566 12.15 -11.32 37.43
C THR A 566 11.17 -10.36 36.80
N LEU A 567 10.17 -9.85 37.52
CA LEU A 567 9.21 -8.87 37.04
C LEU A 567 9.89 -7.57 36.58
N ARG A 568 10.82 -7.06 37.38
CA ARG A 568 11.64 -5.88 37.04
C ARG A 568 12.47 -6.10 35.77
N SER A 569 13.08 -7.28 35.60
CA SER A 569 13.81 -7.65 34.40
C SER A 569 12.90 -7.71 33.18
N MET A 570 11.65 -8.14 33.32
CA MET A 570 10.64 -8.14 32.25
C MET A 570 10.23 -6.70 31.89
N ALA A 571 9.96 -5.85 32.89
CA ALA A 571 9.61 -4.44 32.66
C ALA A 571 10.73 -3.69 31.91
N ILE A 572 11.98 -3.86 32.35
CA ILE A 572 13.16 -3.29 31.70
C ILE A 572 13.26 -3.81 30.22
N SER A 573 13.02 -5.09 30.00
CA SER A 573 13.07 -5.66 28.65
C SER A 573 12.03 -5.04 27.72
N ASN A 574 10.82 -4.81 28.22
CA ASN A 574 9.75 -4.14 27.48
C ASN A 574 10.13 -2.68 27.17
N ARG A 575 10.67 -1.94 28.17
CA ARG A 575 11.10 -0.55 27.95
C ARG A 575 12.23 -0.43 26.93
N ILE A 576 13.20 -1.37 26.93
CA ILE A 576 14.26 -1.43 25.90
C ILE A 576 13.66 -1.63 24.50
N LEU A 577 12.61 -2.44 24.36
CA LEU A 577 11.91 -2.62 23.09
C LEU A 577 11.20 -1.33 22.66
N ASP A 578 10.53 -0.64 23.59
CA ASP A 578 9.86 0.64 23.30
C ASP A 578 10.88 1.70 22.87
N ILE A 579 12.00 1.83 23.60
CA ILE A 579 13.10 2.73 23.23
C ILE A 579 13.64 2.41 21.84
N SER A 580 13.75 1.14 21.46
CA SER A 580 14.22 0.76 20.12
C SER A 580 13.27 1.26 19.02
N GLN A 581 11.96 1.34 19.27
CA GLN A 581 10.98 1.95 18.38
C GLN A 581 11.10 3.49 18.39
N GLU A 582 11.21 4.08 19.56
CA GLU A 582 11.38 5.54 19.74
C GLU A 582 12.68 6.03 19.06
N LEU A 583 13.78 5.28 19.13
CA LEU A 583 15.04 5.58 18.45
C LEU A 583 14.86 5.63 16.94
N MET A 584 14.15 4.68 16.36
CA MET A 584 13.86 4.64 14.94
C MET A 584 13.08 5.89 14.49
N LEU A 585 12.13 6.36 15.30
CA LEU A 585 11.35 7.56 15.05
C LEU A 585 12.20 8.83 15.22
N ALA A 586 13.07 8.87 16.25
CA ALA A 586 13.96 9.98 16.50
C ALA A 586 15.01 10.15 15.39
N GLU A 587 15.58 9.06 14.86
CA GLU A 587 16.46 9.07 13.70
C GLU A 587 15.78 9.65 12.47
N GLN A 588 14.53 9.25 12.21
CA GLN A 588 13.75 9.72 11.06
C GLN A 588 13.37 11.20 11.17
N SER A 589 13.09 11.68 12.37
CA SER A 589 12.76 13.09 12.63
C SER A 589 13.99 14.02 12.68
N GLY A 590 15.21 13.46 12.65
CA GLY A 590 16.46 14.22 12.78
C GLY A 590 16.65 14.87 14.14
N ASN A 591 15.93 14.42 15.19
CA ASN A 591 16.01 14.98 16.53
C ASN A 591 17.20 14.39 17.29
N GLY A 592 18.39 14.97 17.11
CA GLY A 592 19.63 14.50 17.70
C GLY A 592 19.65 14.53 19.23
N GLU A 593 18.95 15.45 19.89
CA GLU A 593 18.86 15.48 21.37
C GLU A 593 18.06 14.32 21.91
N LEU A 594 16.90 14.06 21.31
CA LEU A 594 16.05 12.92 21.68
C LEU A 594 16.78 11.59 21.42
N LEU A 595 17.45 11.46 20.29
CA LEU A 595 18.21 10.28 19.92
C LEU A 595 19.30 9.97 20.96
N ASN A 596 20.09 10.98 21.35
CA ASN A 596 21.12 10.82 22.37
C ASN A 596 20.53 10.44 23.74
N SER A 597 19.42 11.05 24.14
CA SER A 597 18.71 10.73 25.39
C SER A 597 18.25 9.28 25.42
N LEU A 598 17.59 8.80 24.35
CA LEU A 598 17.09 7.44 24.23
C LEU A 598 18.22 6.39 24.21
N VAL A 599 19.33 6.68 23.52
CA VAL A 599 20.52 5.81 23.52
C VAL A 599 21.09 5.67 24.92
N MET A 600 21.21 6.77 25.68
CA MET A 600 21.71 6.72 27.05
C MET A 600 20.78 5.93 27.97
N GLU A 601 19.47 6.12 27.86
CA GLU A 601 18.46 5.36 28.57
C GLU A 601 18.57 3.86 28.27
N GLN A 602 18.72 3.49 26.98
CA GLN A 602 18.86 2.10 26.55
C GLN A 602 20.10 1.43 27.14
N ILE A 603 21.23 2.14 27.17
CA ILE A 603 22.50 1.63 27.75
C ILE A 603 22.33 1.39 29.23
N GLU A 604 21.72 2.33 29.96
CA GLU A 604 21.49 2.22 31.40
C GLU A 604 20.55 1.05 31.73
N LEU A 605 19.45 0.92 31.04
CA LEU A 605 18.52 -0.20 31.20
C LEU A 605 19.15 -1.56 30.87
N ALA A 606 19.98 -1.62 29.83
CA ALA A 606 20.71 -2.85 29.47
C ALA A 606 21.71 -3.26 30.58
N ARG A 607 22.35 -2.28 31.25
CA ARG A 607 23.20 -2.52 32.39
C ARG A 607 22.39 -3.03 33.59
N MET A 608 21.31 -2.36 33.95
CA MET A 608 20.41 -2.77 35.04
C MET A 608 19.88 -4.20 34.83
N LYS A 609 19.46 -4.53 33.62
CA LYS A 609 19.00 -5.87 33.25
C LYS A 609 20.06 -6.93 33.52
N ARG A 610 21.32 -6.67 33.14
CA ARG A 610 22.44 -7.60 33.35
C ARG A 610 22.71 -7.81 34.83
N GLU A 611 22.66 -6.77 35.64
CA GLU A 611 22.83 -6.86 37.08
C GLU A 611 21.71 -7.68 37.75
N LEU A 612 20.46 -7.51 37.32
CA LEU A 612 19.33 -8.31 37.79
C LEU A 612 19.45 -9.78 37.41
N GLN A 613 19.87 -10.08 36.16
CA GLN A 613 20.07 -11.45 35.70
C GLN A 613 21.16 -12.18 36.50
N ASN A 614 22.23 -11.50 36.88
CA ASN A 614 23.26 -12.08 37.72
C ASN A 614 22.70 -12.40 39.12
N ARG A 615 21.90 -11.52 39.72
CA ARG A 615 21.24 -11.78 41.01
C ARG A 615 20.26 -12.96 40.97
N ILE A 616 19.51 -13.08 39.90
CA ILE A 616 18.57 -14.20 39.68
C ILE A 616 19.33 -15.53 39.54
N SER A 617 20.52 -15.53 38.96
CA SER A 617 21.33 -16.74 38.77
C SER A 617 22.14 -17.15 39.99
N GLU A 618 22.33 -16.26 40.97
CA GLU A 618 23.05 -16.51 42.24
C GLU A 618 22.13 -17.00 43.38
N ASN A 619 20.81 -16.83 43.24
CA ASN A 619 19.77 -17.31 44.14
C ASN A 619 19.12 -18.61 43.67
#